data_e83e04964c307287c8b23ed5fbf8158e
#
_entry.id   e83e04964c307287c8b23ed5fbf8158e
#
_cell.length_a   1.000
_cell.length_b   1.000
_cell.length_c   1.000
_cell.angle_alpha   90.00
_cell.angle_beta   90.00
_cell.angle_gamma   90.00
#
_symmetry.space_group_name_H-M   'P 1'
#
loop_
_entity.id
_entity.type
_entity.pdbx_description
1 polymer ?
#
loop_
_entity_poly.entity_id
_entity_poly.type
_entity_poly.pdbx_seq_one_letter_code
_entity_poly.pdbx_strand_id
1 'polypeptide(L)'
;MAKKIQKYTLVGCDGNAFSIMGYVCRAFDESGRLFKRPALITDANKKNYQMLAMSGNYDELLALSIKTLEDINEDLEKAGFIADDSDNALEMIAKLTAMGYNISR
;
A
#
# COMPACT_ATOMS: atom_id res chain seq x y z
N MET A 1 -3.30 23.38 0.02
CA MET A 1 -2.61 22.30 0.74
C MET A 1 -3.05 20.95 0.17
N ALA A 2 -2.10 20.10 -0.17
CA ALA A 2 -2.45 18.80 -0.73
C ALA A 2 -3.10 17.91 0.33
N LYS A 3 -4.15 17.20 -0.07
CA LYS A 3 -4.82 16.26 0.81
C LYS A 3 -3.97 15.00 0.93
N LYS A 4 -3.68 14.59 2.15
CA LYS A 4 -2.92 13.35 2.38
C LYS A 4 -3.84 12.15 2.27
N ILE A 5 -3.30 11.05 1.77
CA ILE A 5 -4.02 9.80 1.61
C ILE A 5 -3.56 8.79 2.66
N GLN A 6 -4.34 7.73 2.83
CA GLN A 6 -3.98 6.66 3.75
C GLN A 6 -3.02 5.69 3.08
N LYS A 7 -2.20 5.03 3.89
CA LYS A 7 -1.31 3.99 3.39
C LYS A 7 -2.11 2.85 2.77
N TYR A 8 -1.56 2.26 1.74
CA TYR A 8 -2.14 1.07 1.14
C TYR A 8 -1.79 -0.15 1.99
N THR A 9 -2.78 -0.98 2.25
CA THR A 9 -2.59 -2.18 3.07
C THR A 9 -3.57 -3.25 2.64
N LEU A 10 -3.18 -4.51 2.78
CA LEU A 10 -4.08 -5.62 2.52
C LEU A 10 -5.04 -5.90 3.67
N VAL A 11 -4.86 -5.24 4.80
CA VAL A 11 -5.78 -5.37 5.93
C VAL A 11 -7.16 -4.89 5.49
N GLY A 12 -8.16 -5.76 5.63
CA GLY A 12 -9.51 -5.46 5.18
C GLY A 12 -9.78 -5.74 3.72
N CYS A 13 -8.75 -6.14 2.97
CA CYS A 13 -8.94 -6.55 1.59
C CYS A 13 -9.50 -7.97 1.53
N ASP A 14 -10.34 -8.23 0.53
CA ASP A 14 -10.82 -9.60 0.27
C ASP A 14 -9.60 -10.50 0.01
N GLY A 15 -9.58 -11.70 0.61
CA GLY A 15 -8.48 -12.64 0.46
C GLY A 15 -8.40 -13.32 -0.90
N ASN A 16 -9.29 -13.01 -1.83
CA ASN A 16 -9.27 -13.56 -3.18
C ASN A 16 -8.06 -13.01 -3.96
N ALA A 17 -7.35 -13.88 -4.67
CA ALA A 17 -6.15 -13.48 -5.42
C ALA A 17 -6.43 -12.35 -6.41
N PHE A 18 -7.55 -12.41 -7.11
CA PHE A 18 -7.91 -11.36 -8.07
C PHE A 18 -8.19 -10.03 -7.38
N SER A 19 -8.82 -10.07 -6.20
CA SER A 19 -9.07 -8.86 -5.42
C SER A 19 -7.77 -8.22 -4.95
N ILE A 20 -6.83 -9.04 -4.51
CA ILE A 20 -5.52 -8.57 -4.08
C ILE A 20 -4.77 -7.93 -5.25
N MET A 21 -4.74 -8.60 -6.40
CA MET A 21 -4.08 -8.05 -7.59
C MET A 21 -4.74 -6.74 -8.02
N GLY A 22 -6.07 -6.69 -8.00
CA GLY A 22 -6.80 -5.47 -8.36
C GLY A 22 -6.49 -4.32 -7.43
N TYR A 23 -6.37 -4.60 -6.14
CA TYR A 23 -6.03 -3.58 -5.16
C TYR A 23 -4.63 -3.01 -5.40
N VAL A 24 -3.64 -3.88 -5.66
CA VAL A 24 -2.27 -3.43 -5.93
C VAL A 24 -2.21 -2.64 -7.22
N CYS A 25 -2.93 -3.08 -8.25
CA CYS A 25 -2.99 -2.34 -9.52
C CYS A 25 -3.59 -0.95 -9.33
N ARG A 26 -4.62 -0.83 -8.49
CA ARG A 26 -5.20 0.47 -8.15
C ARG A 26 -4.17 1.35 -7.45
N ALA A 27 -3.37 0.76 -6.55
CA ALA A 27 -2.32 1.52 -5.87
C ALA A 27 -1.30 2.05 -6.88
N PHE A 28 -0.92 1.26 -7.87
CA PHE A 28 -0.05 1.74 -8.94
C PHE A 28 -0.67 2.90 -9.70
N ASP A 29 -1.95 2.79 -10.07
CA ASP A 29 -2.63 3.84 -10.82
C ASP A 29 -2.69 5.13 -10.02
N GLU A 30 -3.09 5.05 -8.76
CA GLU A 30 -3.24 6.25 -7.92
C GLU A 30 -1.90 6.90 -7.62
N SER A 31 -0.88 6.11 -7.28
CA SER A 31 0.45 6.65 -7.04
C SER A 31 1.04 7.23 -8.31
N GLY A 32 0.80 6.57 -9.44
CA GLY A 32 1.25 7.09 -10.74
C GLY A 32 0.66 8.46 -11.04
N ARG A 33 -0.62 8.65 -10.72
CA ARG A 33 -1.26 9.96 -10.93
C ARG A 33 -0.70 11.01 -9.99
N LEU A 34 -0.46 10.66 -8.74
CA LEU A 34 0.10 11.59 -7.77
C LEU A 34 1.50 12.04 -8.16
N PHE A 35 2.32 11.12 -8.67
CA PHE A 35 3.67 11.43 -9.14
C PHE A 35 3.69 11.96 -10.57
N LYS A 36 2.54 12.03 -11.23
CA LYS A 36 2.41 12.45 -12.63
C LYS A 36 3.27 11.58 -13.56
N ARG A 37 3.33 10.29 -13.28
CA ARG A 37 4.06 9.35 -14.12
C ARG A 37 3.32 9.15 -15.45
N PRO A 38 4.06 8.97 -16.54
CA PRO A 38 3.42 8.61 -17.81
C PRO A 38 2.64 7.30 -17.68
N ALA A 39 1.50 7.24 -18.34
CA ALA A 39 0.65 6.03 -18.31
C ALA A 39 1.42 4.78 -18.76
N LEU A 40 2.33 4.94 -19.71
CA LEU A 40 3.14 3.83 -20.19
C LEU A 40 3.95 3.19 -19.07
N ILE A 41 4.55 4.01 -18.20
CA ILE A 41 5.35 3.51 -17.08
C ILE A 41 4.46 2.84 -16.04
N THR A 42 3.32 3.45 -15.71
CA THR A 42 2.38 2.87 -14.75
C THR A 42 1.84 1.53 -15.26
N ASP A 43 1.48 1.46 -16.53
CA ASP A 43 0.99 0.23 -17.13
C ASP A 43 2.07 -0.87 -17.14
N ALA A 44 3.31 -0.50 -17.40
CA ALA A 44 4.42 -1.44 -17.38
C ALA A 44 4.64 -2.00 -15.98
N ASN A 45 4.54 -1.15 -14.95
CA ASN A 45 4.67 -1.59 -13.56
C ASN A 45 3.55 -2.55 -13.17
N LYS A 46 2.32 -2.24 -13.55
CA LYS A 46 1.18 -3.12 -13.27
C LYS A 46 1.34 -4.46 -13.97
N LYS A 47 1.75 -4.44 -15.23
CA LYS A 47 1.90 -5.65 -16.00
C LYS A 47 3.00 -6.55 -15.42
N ASN A 48 4.13 -5.96 -15.06
CA ASN A 48 5.23 -6.68 -14.44
C ASN A 48 4.80 -7.32 -13.12
N TYR A 49 4.10 -6.56 -12.28
CA TYR A 49 3.57 -7.09 -11.03
C TYR A 49 2.61 -8.26 -11.29
N GLN A 50 1.69 -8.09 -12.23
CA GLN A 50 0.71 -9.14 -12.53
C GLN A 50 1.39 -10.42 -13.02
N MET A 51 2.40 -10.29 -13.88
CA MET A 51 3.15 -11.45 -14.34
C MET A 51 3.82 -12.21 -13.21
N LEU A 52 4.46 -11.48 -12.32
CA LEU A 52 5.12 -12.10 -11.16
C LEU A 52 4.09 -12.72 -10.21
N ALA A 53 2.99 -12.03 -9.99
CA ALA A 53 1.94 -12.51 -9.09
C ALA A 53 1.30 -13.80 -9.60
N MET A 54 1.14 -13.92 -10.92
CA MET A 54 0.49 -15.09 -11.52
C MET A 54 1.45 -16.26 -11.73
N SER A 55 2.76 -16.04 -11.62
CA SER A 55 3.75 -17.08 -11.84
C SER A 55 4.00 -17.93 -10.58
N GLY A 56 3.55 -17.48 -9.41
CA GLY A 56 3.76 -18.18 -8.15
C GLY A 56 2.47 -18.67 -7.53
N ASN A 57 2.59 -19.23 -6.33
CA ASN A 57 1.43 -19.68 -5.56
C ASN A 57 0.81 -18.50 -4.80
N TYR A 58 -0.23 -18.80 -4.03
CA TYR A 58 -0.96 -17.77 -3.26
C TYR A 58 -0.07 -17.07 -2.23
N ASP A 59 0.79 -17.85 -1.54
CA ASP A 59 1.69 -17.27 -0.54
C ASP A 59 2.69 -16.32 -1.17
N GLU A 60 3.19 -16.67 -2.35
CA GLU A 60 4.10 -15.81 -3.09
C GLU A 60 3.40 -14.56 -3.57
N LEU A 61 2.14 -14.69 -4.00
CA LEU A 61 1.32 -13.54 -4.36
C LEU A 61 1.16 -12.58 -3.19
N LEU A 62 0.87 -13.11 -2.01
CA LEU A 62 0.72 -12.28 -0.81
C LEU A 62 2.02 -11.56 -0.47
N ALA A 63 3.13 -12.28 -0.46
CA ALA A 63 4.42 -11.69 -0.14
C ALA A 63 4.81 -10.60 -1.13
N LEU A 64 4.61 -10.85 -2.41
CA LEU A 64 4.88 -9.86 -3.47
C LEU A 64 4.00 -8.63 -3.31
N SER A 65 2.71 -8.84 -3.04
CA SER A 65 1.75 -7.75 -2.91
C SER A 65 2.07 -6.88 -1.72
N ILE A 66 2.41 -7.49 -0.58
CA ILE A 66 2.78 -6.74 0.62
C ILE A 66 4.02 -5.89 0.35
N LYS A 67 5.05 -6.50 -0.24
CA LYS A 67 6.28 -5.79 -0.54
C LYS A 67 6.05 -4.64 -1.53
N THR A 68 5.25 -4.89 -2.55
CA THR A 68 4.92 -3.87 -3.55
C THR A 68 4.21 -2.69 -2.90
N LEU A 69 3.24 -2.96 -2.04
CA LEU A 69 2.52 -1.89 -1.36
C LEU A 69 3.41 -1.13 -0.38
N GLU A 70 4.32 -1.83 0.30
CA GLU A 70 5.30 -1.18 1.17
C GLU A 70 6.19 -0.22 0.39
N ASP A 71 6.65 -0.63 -0.78
CA ASP A 71 7.48 0.22 -1.64
C ASP A 71 6.70 1.45 -2.10
N ILE A 72 5.45 1.26 -2.51
CA ILE A 72 4.59 2.38 -2.93
C ILE A 72 4.36 3.33 -1.76
N ASN A 73 4.05 2.81 -0.59
CA ASN A 73 3.83 3.62 0.61
C ASN A 73 5.07 4.41 0.98
N GLU A 74 6.24 3.80 0.89
CA GLU A 74 7.50 4.47 1.20
C GLU A 74 7.73 5.64 0.26
N ASP A 75 7.52 5.44 -1.04
CA ASP A 75 7.68 6.51 -2.02
C ASP A 75 6.72 7.65 -1.76
N LEU A 76 5.45 7.33 -1.48
CA LEU A 76 4.43 8.34 -1.21
C LEU A 76 4.69 9.09 0.08
N GLU A 77 5.20 8.39 1.08
CA GLU A 77 5.56 8.99 2.37
C GLU A 77 6.71 9.97 2.20
N LYS A 78 7.75 9.57 1.47
CA LYS A 78 8.90 10.45 1.19
C LYS A 78 8.50 11.68 0.40
N ALA A 79 7.51 11.55 -0.47
CA ALA A 79 7.00 12.66 -1.28
C ALA A 79 5.99 13.53 -0.53
N GLY A 80 5.56 13.11 0.66
CA GLY A 80 4.61 13.88 1.46
C GLY A 80 3.14 13.61 1.14
N PHE A 81 2.83 12.61 0.34
CA PHE A 81 1.45 12.27 0.00
C PHE A 81 0.74 11.45 1.07
N ILE A 82 1.49 10.74 1.91
CA ILE A 82 0.93 9.94 2.99
C ILE A 82 1.29 10.62 4.32
N ALA A 83 0.35 10.56 5.28
CA ALA A 83 0.60 11.13 6.60
C ALA A 83 1.82 10.47 7.24
N ASP A 84 2.69 11.29 7.80
CA ASP A 84 3.87 10.81 8.50
C ASP A 84 3.45 10.05 9.75
N ASP A 85 4.03 8.89 9.96
CA ASP A 85 3.73 8.07 11.15
C ASP A 85 4.01 8.84 12.44
N SER A 86 5.01 9.71 12.45
CA SER A 86 5.33 10.50 13.63
C SER A 86 4.22 11.49 14.00
N ASP A 87 3.44 11.95 13.01
CA ASP A 87 2.33 12.87 13.26
C ASP A 87 1.16 12.20 13.93
N ASN A 88 1.01 10.89 13.72
CA ASN A 88 -0.14 10.14 14.20
C ASN A 88 0.20 9.11 15.28
N ALA A 89 1.47 8.98 15.64
CA ALA A 89 1.91 7.92 16.55
C ALA A 89 1.19 7.97 17.89
N LEU A 90 1.03 9.16 18.46
CA LEU A 90 0.37 9.31 19.76
C LEU A 90 -1.11 8.95 19.66
N GLU A 91 -1.78 9.35 18.59
CA GLU A 91 -3.18 9.00 18.38
C GLU A 91 -3.35 7.49 18.21
N MET A 92 -2.49 6.86 17.44
CA MET A 92 -2.53 5.41 17.25
C MET A 92 -2.33 4.67 18.56
N ILE A 93 -1.35 5.08 19.33
CA ILE A 93 -1.09 4.46 20.63
C ILE A 93 -2.28 4.62 21.55
N ALA A 94 -2.87 5.81 21.59
CA ALA A 94 -4.04 6.07 22.44
C ALA A 94 -5.22 5.19 22.01
N LYS A 95 -5.46 5.07 20.70
CA LYS A 95 -6.54 4.23 20.18
C LYS A 95 -6.34 2.76 20.52
N LEU A 96 -5.14 2.24 20.31
CA LEU A 96 -4.84 0.85 20.59
C LEU A 96 -4.95 0.55 22.07
N THR A 97 -4.50 1.46 22.90
CA THR A 97 -4.63 1.31 24.37
C THR A 97 -6.09 1.29 24.77
N ALA A 98 -6.90 2.19 24.20
CA ALA A 98 -8.32 2.25 24.49
C ALA A 98 -9.05 0.98 24.07
N MET A 99 -8.55 0.31 23.06
CA MET A 99 -9.11 -0.95 22.56
C MET A 99 -8.61 -2.18 23.35
N GLY A 100 -7.77 -1.98 24.35
CA GLY A 100 -7.28 -3.06 25.19
C GLY A 100 -5.99 -3.70 24.73
N TYR A 101 -5.36 -3.17 23.69
CA TYR A 101 -4.06 -3.67 23.27
C TYR A 101 -2.97 -3.18 24.20
N ASN A 102 -2.05 -4.10 24.50
CA ASN A 102 -0.90 -3.78 25.31
C ASN A 102 0.28 -3.44 24.42
N ILE A 103 0.66 -2.18 24.37
CA ILE A 103 1.77 -1.73 23.55
C ILE A 103 2.98 -1.56 24.44
N SER A 104 3.93 -2.46 24.28
CA SER A 104 5.21 -2.40 24.99
C SER A 104 6.17 -1.47 24.26
N ARG A 105 6.88 -0.68 25.05
CA ARG A 105 7.89 0.23 24.53
C ARG A 105 9.16 0.09 25.31
#